data_c3b9dd5e6c23353c0ed9b25c73ae8ad9
#
_entry.id   c3b9dd5e6c23353c0ed9b25c73ae8ad9
#
_cell.length_a   1.000
_cell.length_b   1.000
_cell.length_c   1.000
_cell.angle_alpha   90.00
_cell.angle_beta   90.00
_cell.angle_gamma   90.00
#
_symmetry.space_group_name_H-M   'P 1'
#
loop_
_entity.id
_entity.type
_entity.pdbx_description
1 polymer ?
#
loop_
_entity_poly.entity_id
_entity_poly.type
_entity_poly.pdbx_seq_one_letter_code
_entity_poly.pdbx_strand_id
1 'polypeptide(L)'
;LSYLALRFLPRTLRILIFGSIGIGLVAYGIWGVNRTLLRPFLRPGSQIVDELSQYHRRGRGPRIVVIGGGHWISTLLRGLKAYTHNLTAIVTVADDGGSSGKLRESMGILPPGDLRNCLAALSNDETLLTQLFQYRFSGSDGLGGHSFGNLFISALSNITGSFEEAVAESGRVLSVHGRGLPSTLH
;
A
#
# COMPACT_ATOMS: atom_id res chain seq x y z
N LEU A 1 -6.78 27.15 49.42
CA LEU A 1 -6.74 25.69 49.04
C LEU A 1 -8.04 24.94 49.38
N SER A 2 -8.77 25.33 50.47
CA SER A 2 -10.01 24.65 50.93
C SER A 2 -11.19 24.81 49.94
N TYR A 3 -11.25 25.89 49.18
CA TYR A 3 -12.33 26.17 48.22
C TYR A 3 -12.21 25.30 46.96
N LEU A 4 -11.02 24.93 46.54
CA LEU A 4 -10.79 24.06 45.39
C LEU A 4 -11.26 22.63 45.62
N ALA A 5 -11.34 22.20 46.89
CA ALA A 5 -11.77 20.85 47.25
C ALA A 5 -13.28 20.72 47.45
N LEU A 6 -14.08 21.80 47.24
CA LEU A 6 -15.53 21.84 47.38
C LEU A 6 -16.01 21.23 48.73
N ARG A 7 -15.28 21.48 49.82
CA ARG A 7 -15.51 20.84 51.13
C ARG A 7 -16.87 21.20 51.76
N PHE A 8 -17.52 22.26 51.27
CA PHE A 8 -18.85 22.69 51.72
C PHE A 8 -19.98 21.83 51.10
N LEU A 9 -19.71 20.99 50.11
CA LEU A 9 -20.71 20.13 49.51
C LEU A 9 -20.72 18.72 50.13
N PRO A 10 -21.88 18.03 50.14
CA PRO A 10 -21.99 16.63 50.55
C PRO A 10 -21.02 15.73 49.80
N ARG A 11 -20.52 14.68 50.46
CA ARG A 11 -19.54 13.77 49.90
C ARG A 11 -19.98 13.15 48.55
N THR A 12 -21.24 12.82 48.44
CA THR A 12 -21.87 12.27 47.22
C THR A 12 -21.81 13.22 46.05
N LEU A 13 -22.09 14.51 46.26
CA LEU A 13 -22.11 15.52 45.21
C LEU A 13 -20.68 15.82 44.69
N ARG A 14 -19.68 15.78 45.60
CA ARG A 14 -18.26 15.91 45.19
C ARG A 14 -17.82 14.75 44.30
N ILE A 15 -18.18 13.52 44.66
CA ILE A 15 -17.85 12.33 43.85
C ILE A 15 -18.46 12.44 42.45
N LEU A 16 -19.70 12.89 42.35
CA LEU A 16 -20.37 13.11 41.03
C LEU A 16 -19.70 14.19 40.21
N ILE A 17 -19.36 15.34 40.82
CA ILE A 17 -18.71 16.45 40.14
C ILE A 17 -17.31 16.05 39.61
N PHE A 18 -16.46 15.51 40.49
CA PHE A 18 -15.11 15.12 40.09
C PHE A 18 -15.11 13.90 39.13
N GLY A 19 -16.05 12.99 39.32
CA GLY A 19 -16.24 11.85 38.40
C GLY A 19 -16.66 12.29 37.00
N SER A 20 -17.64 13.20 36.89
CA SER A 20 -18.07 13.71 35.61
C SER A 20 -16.99 14.54 34.88
N ILE A 21 -16.23 15.35 35.61
CA ILE A 21 -15.07 16.07 35.07
C ILE A 21 -14.00 15.09 34.58
N GLY A 22 -13.69 14.06 35.37
CA GLY A 22 -12.71 13.05 34.99
C GLY A 22 -13.12 12.30 33.70
N ILE A 23 -14.38 11.84 33.64
CA ILE A 23 -14.94 11.19 32.44
C ILE A 23 -14.90 12.15 31.24
N GLY A 24 -15.26 13.41 31.44
CA GLY A 24 -15.23 14.43 30.37
C GLY A 24 -13.81 14.65 29.83
N LEU A 25 -12.80 14.73 30.70
CA LEU A 25 -11.41 14.89 30.27
C LEU A 25 -10.89 13.66 29.51
N VAL A 26 -11.24 12.45 29.96
CA VAL A 26 -10.88 11.21 29.25
C VAL A 26 -11.55 11.18 27.87
N ALA A 27 -12.84 11.47 27.79
CA ALA A 27 -13.57 11.51 26.53
C ALA A 27 -12.99 12.57 25.57
N TYR A 28 -12.64 13.76 26.08
CA TYR A 28 -11.99 14.82 25.30
C TYR A 28 -10.60 14.40 24.82
N GLY A 29 -9.81 13.74 25.67
CA GLY A 29 -8.51 13.20 25.30
C GLY A 29 -8.61 12.15 24.19
N ILE A 30 -9.52 11.19 24.30
CA ILE A 30 -9.78 10.18 23.27
C ILE A 30 -10.23 10.85 21.97
N TRP A 31 -11.12 11.82 22.04
CA TRP A 31 -11.57 12.56 20.87
C TRP A 31 -10.44 13.35 20.19
N GLY A 32 -9.57 14.00 20.99
CA GLY A 32 -8.40 14.73 20.47
C GLY A 32 -7.40 13.82 19.78
N VAL A 33 -7.04 12.70 20.40
CA VAL A 33 -6.15 11.67 19.81
C VAL A 33 -6.73 11.14 18.51
N ASN A 34 -8.01 10.78 18.51
CA ASN A 34 -8.70 10.25 17.33
C ASN A 34 -8.69 11.27 16.18
N ARG A 35 -8.95 12.54 16.49
CA ARG A 35 -8.95 13.62 15.50
C ARG A 35 -7.55 13.91 14.95
N THR A 36 -6.50 13.84 15.76
CA THR A 36 -5.15 14.25 15.36
C THR A 36 -4.41 13.12 14.63
N LEU A 37 -4.55 11.87 15.11
CA LEU A 37 -3.83 10.74 14.55
C LEU A 37 -4.49 10.15 13.28
N LEU A 38 -5.82 10.20 13.18
CA LEU A 38 -6.52 9.58 12.06
C LEU A 38 -6.77 10.51 10.87
N ARG A 39 -6.85 11.83 11.10
CA ARG A 39 -7.06 12.81 10.01
C ARG A 39 -6.05 12.74 8.85
N PRO A 40 -4.73 12.56 9.09
CA PRO A 40 -3.77 12.50 7.99
C PRO A 40 -3.95 11.30 7.07
N PHE A 41 -4.61 10.24 7.55
CA PHE A 41 -4.83 8.99 6.82
C PHE A 41 -6.19 8.90 6.13
N LEU A 42 -7.04 9.92 6.31
CA LEU A 42 -8.40 9.92 5.77
C LEU A 42 -8.50 10.85 4.55
N ARG A 43 -9.11 10.35 3.50
CA ARG A 43 -9.52 11.19 2.36
C ARG A 43 -10.55 12.22 2.81
N PRO A 44 -10.51 13.47 2.30
CA PRO A 44 -11.51 14.46 2.62
C PRO A 44 -12.90 13.95 2.21
N GLY A 45 -13.81 13.80 3.18
CA GLY A 45 -15.20 13.38 2.95
C GLY A 45 -15.53 11.91 3.24
N SER A 46 -14.55 11.06 3.53
CA SER A 46 -14.83 9.68 3.96
C SER A 46 -15.04 9.59 5.47
N GLN A 47 -16.03 8.79 5.91
CA GLN A 47 -16.16 8.45 7.32
C GLN A 47 -15.17 7.32 7.65
N ILE A 48 -14.44 7.44 8.77
CA ILE A 48 -13.46 6.43 9.25
C ILE A 48 -14.08 5.03 9.27
N VAL A 49 -15.34 4.94 9.69
CA VAL A 49 -16.10 3.68 9.80
C VAL A 49 -16.28 3.04 8.42
N ASP A 50 -16.53 3.82 7.38
CA ASP A 50 -16.74 3.30 6.02
C ASP A 50 -15.42 2.78 5.41
N GLU A 51 -14.33 3.50 5.57
CA GLU A 51 -13.01 3.02 5.11
C GLU A 51 -12.55 1.77 5.87
N LEU A 52 -12.70 1.75 7.19
CA LEU A 52 -12.37 0.57 8.00
C LEU A 52 -13.25 -0.64 7.64
N SER A 53 -14.54 -0.42 7.43
CA SER A 53 -15.48 -1.48 7.05
C SER A 53 -15.17 -2.04 5.67
N GLN A 54 -14.84 -1.18 4.70
CA GLN A 54 -14.42 -1.59 3.36
C GLN A 54 -13.10 -2.35 3.41
N TYR A 55 -12.12 -1.89 4.18
CA TYR A 55 -10.83 -2.57 4.35
C TYR A 55 -11.03 -3.99 4.91
N HIS A 56 -11.84 -4.15 5.96
CA HIS A 56 -12.16 -5.45 6.53
C HIS A 56 -12.95 -6.36 5.57
N ARG A 57 -13.88 -5.80 4.81
CA ARG A 57 -14.61 -6.56 3.78
C ARG A 57 -13.71 -7.07 2.67
N ARG A 58 -12.81 -6.23 2.16
CA ARG A 58 -11.84 -6.62 1.12
C ARG A 58 -10.85 -7.66 1.63
N GLY A 59 -10.40 -7.57 2.88
CA GLY A 59 -9.52 -8.57 3.50
C GLY A 59 -10.18 -9.95 3.67
N ARG A 60 -11.51 -10.00 3.80
CA ARG A 60 -12.33 -11.24 3.86
C ARG A 60 -12.92 -11.64 2.51
N GLY A 61 -12.63 -10.90 1.45
CA GLY A 61 -13.09 -11.19 0.11
C GLY A 61 -12.57 -12.52 -0.45
N PRO A 62 -13.11 -12.97 -1.58
CA PRO A 62 -12.68 -14.21 -2.21
C PRO A 62 -11.22 -14.20 -2.55
N ARG A 63 -10.57 -15.37 -2.49
CA ARG A 63 -9.20 -15.55 -2.98
C ARG A 63 -9.25 -15.75 -4.49
N ILE A 64 -8.61 -14.85 -5.24
CA ILE A 64 -8.62 -14.89 -6.70
C ILE A 64 -7.18 -15.01 -7.19
N VAL A 65 -6.95 -15.98 -8.06
CA VAL A 65 -5.70 -16.13 -8.79
C VAL A 65 -5.94 -15.70 -10.23
N VAL A 66 -5.11 -14.78 -10.72
CA VAL A 66 -5.14 -14.28 -12.10
C VAL A 66 -3.85 -14.72 -12.78
N ILE A 67 -3.97 -15.39 -13.93
CA ILE A 67 -2.82 -15.88 -14.70
C ILE A 67 -2.82 -15.14 -16.05
N GLY A 68 -1.66 -14.55 -16.41
CA GLY A 68 -1.51 -13.86 -17.69
C GLY A 68 -0.31 -12.93 -17.72
N GLY A 69 -0.27 -12.05 -18.72
CA GLY A 69 0.81 -11.09 -18.91
C GLY A 69 0.35 -9.83 -19.63
N GLY A 70 1.29 -8.92 -19.80
CA GLY A 70 1.07 -7.67 -20.51
C GLY A 70 0.08 -6.72 -19.82
N HIS A 71 -0.49 -5.84 -20.62
CA HIS A 71 -1.37 -4.77 -20.13
C HIS A 71 -2.72 -5.28 -19.58
N TRP A 72 -3.22 -6.40 -20.09
CA TRP A 72 -4.54 -6.93 -19.73
C TRP A 72 -4.66 -7.36 -18.28
N ILE A 73 -3.63 -8.05 -17.75
CA ILE A 73 -3.63 -8.51 -16.37
C ILE A 73 -3.65 -7.33 -15.39
N SER A 74 -2.89 -6.28 -15.66
CA SER A 74 -2.85 -5.08 -14.81
C SER A 74 -4.18 -4.32 -14.79
N THR A 75 -4.89 -4.27 -15.93
CA THR A 75 -6.23 -3.69 -16.02
C THR A 75 -7.25 -4.50 -15.22
N LEU A 76 -7.21 -5.82 -15.32
CA LEU A 76 -8.08 -6.72 -14.55
C LEU A 76 -7.83 -6.58 -13.03
N LEU A 77 -6.56 -6.54 -12.62
CA LEU A 77 -6.17 -6.39 -11.21
C LEU A 77 -6.65 -5.06 -10.61
N ARG A 78 -6.61 -3.96 -11.37
CA ARG A 78 -7.19 -2.67 -10.94
C ARG A 78 -8.68 -2.76 -10.64
N GLY A 79 -9.44 -3.51 -11.43
CA GLY A 79 -10.84 -3.75 -11.17
C GLY A 79 -11.07 -4.64 -9.94
N LEU A 80 -10.34 -5.75 -9.84
CA LEU A 80 -10.52 -6.74 -8.79
C LEU A 80 -10.11 -6.23 -7.39
N LYS A 81 -9.09 -5.34 -7.28
CA LYS A 81 -8.67 -4.80 -5.99
C LYS A 81 -9.75 -3.99 -5.26
N ALA A 82 -10.78 -3.53 -5.97
CA ALA A 82 -11.92 -2.88 -5.37
C ALA A 82 -12.80 -3.84 -4.54
N TYR A 83 -12.76 -5.13 -4.86
CA TYR A 83 -13.61 -6.15 -4.24
C TYR A 83 -12.89 -7.02 -3.21
N THR A 84 -11.61 -7.32 -3.45
CA THR A 84 -10.82 -8.17 -2.55
C THR A 84 -9.35 -7.78 -2.52
N HIS A 85 -8.72 -7.96 -1.37
CA HIS A 85 -7.26 -7.86 -1.20
C HIS A 85 -6.54 -9.20 -1.38
N ASN A 86 -7.29 -10.31 -1.45
CA ASN A 86 -6.76 -11.67 -1.58
C ASN A 86 -6.47 -12.01 -3.04
N LEU A 87 -5.66 -11.19 -3.72
CA LEU A 87 -5.30 -11.33 -5.11
C LEU A 87 -3.91 -11.95 -5.26
N THR A 88 -3.78 -12.93 -6.15
CA THR A 88 -2.48 -13.45 -6.59
C THR A 88 -2.42 -13.39 -8.10
N ALA A 89 -1.44 -12.65 -8.63
CA ALA A 89 -1.19 -12.56 -10.06
C ALA A 89 0.01 -13.45 -10.41
N ILE A 90 -0.20 -14.45 -11.26
CA ILE A 90 0.88 -15.23 -11.88
C ILE A 90 1.14 -14.61 -13.25
N VAL A 91 2.30 -13.97 -13.39
CA VAL A 91 2.59 -13.08 -14.51
C VAL A 91 3.62 -13.71 -15.42
N THR A 92 3.33 -13.71 -16.72
CA THR A 92 4.30 -14.17 -17.72
C THR A 92 5.53 -13.25 -17.75
N VAL A 93 6.70 -13.82 -17.92
CA VAL A 93 8.00 -13.14 -17.97
C VAL A 93 8.64 -13.29 -19.36
N ALA A 94 7.84 -13.02 -20.38
CA ALA A 94 8.23 -13.17 -21.77
C ALA A 94 8.39 -11.82 -22.52
N ASP A 95 8.37 -10.68 -21.80
CA ASP A 95 8.51 -9.34 -22.39
C ASP A 95 9.98 -9.06 -22.74
N ASP A 96 10.34 -9.25 -23.99
CA ASP A 96 11.68 -8.96 -24.52
C ASP A 96 11.81 -7.52 -25.07
N GLY A 97 10.80 -6.66 -24.85
CA GLY A 97 10.75 -5.31 -25.41
C GLY A 97 11.35 -4.23 -24.53
N GLY A 98 11.80 -3.15 -25.15
CA GLY A 98 12.14 -1.88 -24.49
C GLY A 98 13.09 -2.00 -23.29
N SER A 99 12.67 -1.46 -22.15
CA SER A 99 13.46 -1.46 -20.90
C SER A 99 13.66 -2.86 -20.32
N SER A 100 12.65 -3.72 -20.42
CA SER A 100 12.70 -5.09 -19.88
C SER A 100 13.71 -5.96 -20.61
N GLY A 101 13.70 -5.94 -21.94
CA GLY A 101 14.64 -6.68 -22.78
C GLY A 101 16.08 -6.24 -22.55
N LYS A 102 16.33 -4.91 -22.51
CA LYS A 102 17.68 -4.39 -22.22
C LYS A 102 18.23 -4.86 -20.89
N LEU A 103 17.39 -4.86 -19.82
CA LEU A 103 17.81 -5.31 -18.49
C LEU A 103 18.03 -6.83 -18.44
N ARG A 104 17.17 -7.61 -19.13
CA ARG A 104 17.37 -9.05 -19.28
C ARG A 104 18.71 -9.36 -19.92
N GLU A 105 19.04 -8.70 -21.05
CA GLU A 105 20.30 -8.93 -21.77
C GLU A 105 21.53 -8.49 -20.95
N SER A 106 21.47 -7.31 -20.30
CA SER A 106 22.63 -6.72 -19.60
C SER A 106 22.88 -7.31 -18.23
N MET A 107 21.82 -7.75 -17.51
CA MET A 107 21.91 -8.20 -16.12
C MET A 107 21.57 -9.70 -15.93
N GLY A 108 21.11 -10.39 -16.97
CA GLY A 108 20.72 -11.80 -16.89
C GLY A 108 19.52 -12.08 -15.98
N ILE A 109 18.66 -11.07 -15.75
CA ILE A 109 17.47 -11.21 -14.91
C ILE A 109 16.21 -11.46 -15.75
N LEU A 110 15.16 -11.92 -15.10
CA LEU A 110 13.85 -12.00 -15.74
C LEU A 110 13.31 -10.59 -16.08
N PRO A 111 12.58 -10.42 -17.20
CA PRO A 111 12.06 -9.11 -17.60
C PRO A 111 11.05 -8.58 -16.58
N PRO A 112 11.29 -7.44 -15.94
CA PRO A 112 10.47 -6.95 -14.82
C PRO A 112 9.20 -6.21 -15.24
N GLY A 113 9.02 -5.89 -16.54
CA GLY A 113 8.01 -4.95 -17.02
C GLY A 113 6.58 -5.31 -16.66
N ASP A 114 6.16 -6.53 -16.91
CA ASP A 114 4.81 -6.99 -16.63
C ASP A 114 4.54 -7.09 -15.13
N LEU A 115 5.51 -7.61 -14.37
CA LEU A 115 5.42 -7.64 -12.90
C LEU A 115 5.36 -6.24 -12.30
N ARG A 116 6.17 -5.30 -12.79
CA ARG A 116 6.08 -3.89 -12.42
C ARG A 116 4.67 -3.33 -12.64
N ASN A 117 4.07 -3.59 -13.80
CA ASN A 117 2.72 -3.14 -14.12
C ASN A 117 1.68 -3.75 -13.18
N CYS A 118 1.83 -5.03 -12.82
CA CYS A 118 0.96 -5.71 -11.85
C CYS A 118 1.10 -5.13 -10.45
N LEU A 119 2.33 -4.89 -9.97
CA LEU A 119 2.57 -4.26 -8.67
C LEU A 119 1.95 -2.85 -8.61
N ALA A 120 2.15 -2.05 -9.65
CA ALA A 120 1.53 -0.73 -9.75
C ALA A 120 0.00 -0.79 -9.79
N ALA A 121 -0.58 -1.81 -10.44
CA ALA A 121 -2.03 -2.00 -10.47
C ALA A 121 -2.60 -2.40 -9.10
N LEU A 122 -1.86 -3.17 -8.31
CA LEU A 122 -2.25 -3.62 -6.97
C LEU A 122 -1.92 -2.59 -5.86
N SER A 123 -1.08 -1.60 -6.15
CA SER A 123 -0.72 -0.53 -5.22
C SER A 123 -1.82 0.52 -5.10
N ASN A 124 -1.66 1.45 -4.17
CA ASN A 124 -2.54 2.62 -4.06
C ASN A 124 -2.13 3.66 -5.13
N ASP A 125 -2.94 3.81 -6.17
CA ASP A 125 -2.64 4.60 -7.38
C ASP A 125 -2.38 6.09 -7.13
N GLU A 126 -2.79 6.62 -5.98
CA GLU A 126 -2.69 8.04 -5.64
C GLU A 126 -1.36 8.41 -4.98
N THR A 127 -0.51 7.45 -4.68
CA THR A 127 0.77 7.73 -4.03
C THR A 127 1.82 8.22 -5.03
N LEU A 128 2.62 9.21 -4.63
CA LEU A 128 3.78 9.67 -5.42
C LEU A 128 4.74 8.51 -5.74
N LEU A 129 4.85 7.55 -4.82
CA LEU A 129 5.70 6.38 -4.99
C LEU A 129 5.24 5.50 -6.16
N THR A 130 3.92 5.31 -6.33
CA THR A 130 3.36 4.59 -7.48
C THR A 130 3.62 5.33 -8.79
N GLN A 131 3.50 6.65 -8.80
CA GLN A 131 3.83 7.46 -9.96
C GLN A 131 5.31 7.36 -10.31
N LEU A 132 6.19 7.45 -9.31
CA LEU A 132 7.64 7.28 -9.48
C LEU A 132 7.98 5.89 -10.04
N PHE A 133 7.31 4.84 -9.57
CA PHE A 133 7.53 3.48 -10.03
C PHE A 133 7.18 3.29 -11.53
N GLN A 134 6.21 4.06 -12.02
CA GLN A 134 5.85 4.11 -13.43
C GLN A 134 6.66 5.12 -14.25
N TYR A 135 7.43 6.00 -13.59
CA TYR A 135 8.21 7.01 -14.26
C TYR A 135 9.19 6.40 -15.26
N ARG A 136 9.26 6.99 -16.45
CA ARG A 136 10.19 6.58 -17.51
C ARG A 136 11.19 7.70 -17.79
N PHE A 137 12.45 7.36 -17.73
CA PHE A 137 13.52 8.30 -18.01
C PHE A 137 13.52 8.72 -19.48
N SER A 138 13.61 10.03 -19.72
CA SER A 138 13.77 10.62 -21.05
C SER A 138 15.25 10.80 -21.32
N GLY A 139 15.65 10.76 -22.59
CA GLY A 139 17.02 11.00 -23.02
C GLY A 139 17.63 9.86 -23.82
N SER A 140 18.80 10.12 -24.38
CA SER A 140 19.61 9.16 -25.16
C SER A 140 20.70 8.49 -24.36
N ASP A 141 20.98 8.99 -23.16
CA ASP A 141 22.06 8.51 -22.27
C ASP A 141 21.58 7.24 -21.52
N GLY A 142 22.47 6.35 -21.20
CA GLY A 142 22.27 5.01 -20.61
C GLY A 142 20.98 4.69 -19.86
N LEU A 143 20.32 5.68 -19.22
CA LEU A 143 19.02 5.52 -18.55
C LEU A 143 17.82 5.73 -19.48
N GLY A 144 18.02 6.32 -20.67
CA GLY A 144 16.94 6.65 -21.60
C GLY A 144 16.08 5.46 -21.97
N GLY A 145 14.74 5.63 -21.82
CA GLY A 145 13.77 4.60 -22.10
C GLY A 145 13.56 3.57 -20.99
N HIS A 146 14.42 3.54 -19.94
CA HIS A 146 14.17 2.71 -18.77
C HIS A 146 13.07 3.30 -17.88
N SER A 147 12.26 2.44 -17.23
CA SER A 147 11.37 2.88 -16.17
C SER A 147 12.05 2.73 -14.81
N PHE A 148 11.78 3.65 -13.89
CA PHE A 148 12.31 3.58 -12.53
C PHE A 148 11.98 2.25 -11.87
N GLY A 149 10.72 1.78 -11.97
CA GLY A 149 10.32 0.51 -11.37
C GLY A 149 11.04 -0.71 -11.92
N ASN A 150 11.37 -0.73 -13.23
CA ASN A 150 12.20 -1.81 -13.78
C ASN A 150 13.61 -1.78 -13.19
N LEU A 151 14.23 -0.61 -13.10
CA LEU A 151 15.55 -0.44 -12.48
C LEU A 151 15.52 -0.80 -10.99
N PHE A 152 14.45 -0.42 -10.29
CA PHE A 152 14.25 -0.71 -8.87
C PHE A 152 14.17 -2.22 -8.61
N ILE A 153 13.33 -2.96 -9.37
CA ILE A 153 13.23 -4.42 -9.26
C ILE A 153 14.57 -5.08 -9.60
N SER A 154 15.27 -4.59 -10.65
CA SER A 154 16.57 -5.14 -11.04
C SER A 154 17.62 -4.94 -9.95
N ALA A 155 17.67 -3.77 -9.33
CA ALA A 155 18.57 -3.50 -8.21
C ALA A 155 18.27 -4.39 -7.01
N LEU A 156 17.00 -4.56 -6.65
CA LEU A 156 16.59 -5.48 -5.58
C LEU A 156 16.94 -6.93 -5.92
N SER A 157 16.79 -7.37 -7.18
CA SER A 157 17.18 -8.71 -7.60
C SER A 157 18.66 -8.99 -7.37
N ASN A 158 19.52 -8.00 -7.61
CA ASN A 158 20.94 -8.11 -7.31
C ASN A 158 21.25 -8.12 -5.81
N ILE A 159 20.51 -7.33 -5.02
CA ILE A 159 20.70 -7.27 -3.56
C ILE A 159 20.23 -8.55 -2.88
N THR A 160 19.07 -9.09 -3.27
CA THR A 160 18.48 -10.27 -2.65
C THR A 160 19.03 -11.59 -3.25
N GLY A 161 19.61 -11.54 -4.43
CA GLY A 161 20.02 -12.73 -5.20
C GLY A 161 18.84 -13.53 -5.78
N SER A 162 17.60 -13.00 -5.68
CA SER A 162 16.37 -13.66 -6.14
C SER A 162 15.42 -12.65 -6.78
N PHE A 163 15.00 -12.93 -8.01
CA PHE A 163 14.02 -12.10 -8.69
C PHE A 163 12.64 -12.13 -8.02
N GLU A 164 12.22 -13.30 -7.52
CA GLU A 164 10.95 -13.44 -6.79
C GLU A 164 10.95 -12.60 -5.50
N GLU A 165 12.04 -12.65 -4.75
CA GLU A 165 12.20 -11.87 -3.53
C GLU A 165 12.23 -10.37 -3.82
N ALA A 166 12.90 -9.95 -4.90
CA ALA A 166 12.91 -8.56 -5.36
C ALA A 166 11.50 -8.05 -5.69
N VAL A 167 10.68 -8.87 -6.33
CA VAL A 167 9.28 -8.54 -6.63
C VAL A 167 8.46 -8.43 -5.34
N ALA A 168 8.65 -9.35 -4.39
CA ALA A 168 7.97 -9.32 -3.09
C ALA A 168 8.33 -8.06 -2.29
N GLU A 169 9.63 -7.70 -2.21
CA GLU A 169 10.09 -6.49 -1.53
C GLU A 169 9.59 -5.22 -2.23
N SER A 170 9.57 -5.19 -3.56
CA SER A 170 8.96 -4.10 -4.32
C SER A 170 7.47 -3.92 -3.95
N GLY A 171 6.75 -5.01 -3.77
CA GLY A 171 5.36 -5.00 -3.33
C GLY A 171 5.19 -4.42 -1.92
N ARG A 172 6.11 -4.70 -1.00
CA ARG A 172 6.10 -4.12 0.36
C ARG A 172 6.31 -2.61 0.32
N VAL A 173 7.31 -2.15 -0.45
CA VAL A 173 7.60 -0.71 -0.59
C VAL A 173 6.40 0.04 -1.17
N LEU A 174 5.70 -0.55 -2.14
CA LEU A 174 4.51 0.03 -2.76
C LEU A 174 3.22 -0.15 -1.95
N SER A 175 3.28 -0.80 -0.79
CA SER A 175 2.09 -1.15 0.01
C SER A 175 1.03 -1.88 -0.82
N VAL A 176 1.45 -2.86 -1.59
CA VAL A 176 0.60 -3.63 -2.49
C VAL A 176 -0.36 -4.53 -1.71
N HIS A 177 -1.63 -4.53 -2.09
CA HIS A 177 -2.63 -5.47 -1.61
C HIS A 177 -2.75 -6.63 -2.59
N GLY A 178 -2.18 -7.77 -2.23
CA GLY A 178 -2.08 -8.96 -3.07
C GLY A 178 -0.63 -9.37 -3.32
N ARG A 179 -0.42 -10.25 -4.30
CA ARG A 179 0.91 -10.78 -4.65
C ARG A 179 1.08 -10.83 -6.17
N GLY A 180 2.26 -10.45 -6.64
CA GLY A 180 2.73 -10.73 -8.00
C GLY A 180 3.80 -11.80 -7.96
N LEU A 181 3.63 -12.84 -8.77
CA LEU A 181 4.59 -13.95 -8.88
C LEU A 181 4.96 -14.12 -10.35
N PRO A 182 6.22 -14.35 -10.68
CA PRO A 182 6.61 -14.73 -12.04
C PRO A 182 6.09 -16.14 -12.36
N SER A 183 5.73 -16.39 -13.62
CA SER A 183 5.25 -17.71 -14.07
C SER A 183 6.36 -18.75 -14.14
N THR A 184 7.61 -18.33 -14.21
CA THR A 184 8.81 -19.18 -14.14
C THR A 184 9.93 -18.41 -13.46
N LEU A 185 10.90 -19.15 -12.93
CA LEU A 185 12.12 -18.59 -12.31
C LEU A 185 13.36 -18.74 -13.22
N HIS A 186 13.16 -19.34 -14.40
CA HIS A 186 14.22 -19.63 -15.38
C HIS A 186 13.81 -19.16 -16.77
#